data_5c902aff1579ed9abec30eb18308357f
#
_entry.id   5c902aff1579ed9abec30eb18308357f
#
_cell.length_a   1.000
_cell.length_b   1.000
_cell.length_c   1.000
_cell.angle_alpha   90.00
_cell.angle_beta   90.00
_cell.angle_gamma   90.00
#
_symmetry.space_group_name_H-M   'P 1'
#
loop_
_entity.id
_entity.type
_entity.pdbx_description
1 polymer ?
#
loop_
_entity_poly.entity_id
_entity_poly.type
_entity_poly.pdbx_seq_one_letter_code
_entity_poly.pdbx_strand_id
1 'polypeptide(L)'
;NEDRFSDWKSFVAWVKAQGGKATIANVSAEGSMERVTMKFITDATGMEIQQISFDKGAPRYGALLGGQVDALFEQPGDVKKFLDAGNFKPILTVFGERPKAFADVPTHVEMGMSFEPLLRFRGFYVNAKAPADRVKWLQWAFQRGYCQDSYQKYNESKFMTVIDSYRDTDGARKLIGQSIEQYRTVYKNMGMAVK
;
A
#
# COMPACT_ATOMS: atom_id res chain seq x y z
N ASN A 1 -0.66 23.61 0.93
CA ASN A 1 0.64 24.14 0.52
C ASN A 1 1.70 23.56 1.42
N GLU A 2 2.59 22.77 0.84
CA GLU A 2 3.69 22.16 1.58
C GLU A 2 5.00 22.83 1.15
N ASP A 3 5.45 23.77 1.95
CA ASP A 3 6.67 24.54 1.70
C ASP A 3 7.90 23.92 2.38
N ARG A 4 7.70 22.93 3.27
CA ARG A 4 8.78 22.31 4.07
C ARG A 4 9.61 21.30 3.24
N PHE A 5 8.96 20.64 2.26
CA PHE A 5 9.58 19.67 1.37
C PHE A 5 8.79 19.52 0.06
N SER A 6 9.46 19.22 -1.02
CA SER A 6 8.84 19.12 -2.35
C SER A 6 8.93 17.72 -2.98
N ASP A 7 9.80 16.87 -2.47
CA ASP A 7 10.10 15.53 -2.99
C ASP A 7 10.56 14.59 -1.86
N TRP A 8 10.84 13.33 -2.20
CA TRP A 8 11.26 12.33 -1.22
C TRP A 8 12.57 12.70 -0.51
N LYS A 9 13.57 13.19 -1.22
CA LYS A 9 14.88 13.50 -0.62
C LYS A 9 14.78 14.64 0.39
N SER A 10 14.09 15.72 0.02
CA SER A 10 13.83 16.86 0.90
C SER A 10 12.93 16.47 2.08
N PHE A 11 11.95 15.58 1.88
CA PHE A 11 11.14 15.03 2.97
C PHE A 11 11.99 14.25 3.97
N VAL A 12 12.85 13.33 3.53
CA VAL A 12 13.75 12.57 4.42
C VAL A 12 14.66 13.51 5.22
N ALA A 13 15.25 14.50 4.55
CA ALA A 13 16.11 15.49 5.20
C ALA A 13 15.34 16.29 6.25
N TRP A 14 14.13 16.74 5.90
CA TRP A 14 13.27 17.47 6.82
C TRP A 14 12.87 16.61 8.03
N VAL A 15 12.43 15.34 7.82
CA VAL A 15 12.07 14.42 8.93
C VAL A 15 13.24 14.25 9.90
N LYS A 16 14.46 14.03 9.37
CA LYS A 16 15.67 13.88 10.22
C LYS A 16 15.94 15.13 11.06
N ALA A 17 15.69 16.30 10.51
CA ALA A 17 15.87 17.58 11.23
C ALA A 17 14.82 17.80 12.34
N GLN A 18 13.69 17.07 12.33
CA GLN A 18 12.66 17.19 13.38
C GLN A 18 12.98 16.45 14.67
N GLY A 19 14.03 15.61 14.71
CA GLY A 19 14.44 14.88 15.92
C GLY A 19 13.32 13.98 16.48
N GLY A 20 12.65 13.19 15.61
CA GLY A 20 11.57 12.30 15.99
C GLY A 20 10.20 12.92 16.21
N LYS A 21 10.01 14.21 15.88
CA LYS A 21 8.72 14.90 16.03
C LYS A 21 7.84 14.84 14.79
N ALA A 22 8.41 14.50 13.62
CA ALA A 22 7.66 14.35 12.40
C ALA A 22 6.61 13.22 12.52
N THR A 23 5.46 13.40 11.90
CA THR A 23 4.31 12.49 12.03
C THR A 23 3.83 11.99 10.67
N ILE A 24 3.39 10.72 10.64
CA ILE A 24 2.73 10.13 9.47
C ILE A 24 1.44 9.44 9.87
N ALA A 25 0.36 9.74 9.17
CA ALA A 25 -0.91 9.06 9.37
C ALA A 25 -0.85 7.63 8.81
N ASN A 26 -1.22 6.67 9.62
CA ASN A 26 -1.20 5.26 9.26
C ASN A 26 -2.40 4.51 9.87
N VAL A 27 -2.53 3.22 9.56
CA VAL A 27 -3.57 2.36 10.14
C VAL A 27 -3.20 1.92 11.55
N SER A 28 -4.20 1.46 12.32
CA SER A 28 -4.01 1.14 13.75
C SER A 28 -3.28 -0.18 14.01
N ALA A 29 -3.46 -1.19 13.15
CA ALA A 29 -2.89 -2.52 13.37
C ALA A 29 -1.38 -2.55 13.14
N GLU A 30 -0.58 -2.86 14.16
CA GLU A 30 0.89 -2.84 14.08
C GLU A 30 1.49 -3.81 13.07
N GLY A 31 0.90 -4.99 12.89
CA GLY A 31 1.30 -5.97 11.87
C GLY A 31 0.72 -5.70 10.49
N SER A 32 0.04 -4.58 10.25
CA SER A 32 -0.50 -4.25 8.93
C SER A 32 0.60 -4.01 7.90
N MET A 33 0.27 -4.23 6.64
CA MET A 33 1.16 -3.98 5.51
C MET A 33 1.75 -2.57 5.56
N GLU A 34 0.92 -1.59 5.85
CA GLU A 34 1.28 -0.18 5.87
C GLU A 34 2.32 0.13 6.96
N ARG A 35 2.12 -0.40 8.17
CA ARG A 35 3.04 -0.17 9.30
C ARG A 35 4.36 -0.91 9.10
N VAL A 36 4.30 -2.14 8.62
CA VAL A 36 5.49 -2.94 8.31
C VAL A 36 6.30 -2.29 7.18
N THR A 37 5.65 -1.82 6.12
CA THR A 37 6.34 -1.09 5.04
C THR A 37 6.98 0.19 5.55
N MET A 38 6.31 0.94 6.41
CA MET A 38 6.92 2.13 7.04
C MET A 38 8.13 1.78 7.89
N LYS A 39 8.11 0.64 8.59
CA LYS A 39 9.31 0.18 9.30
C LYS A 39 10.47 -0.10 8.35
N PHE A 40 10.23 -0.77 7.23
CA PHE A 40 11.28 -0.98 6.22
C PHE A 40 11.85 0.35 5.70
N ILE A 41 10.99 1.31 5.45
CA ILE A 41 11.40 2.64 4.99
C ILE A 41 12.24 3.35 6.06
N THR A 42 11.81 3.33 7.33
CA THR A 42 12.54 3.98 8.42
C THR A 42 13.89 3.30 8.68
N ASP A 43 13.94 1.96 8.64
CA ASP A 43 15.19 1.20 8.81
C ASP A 43 16.19 1.51 7.68
N ALA A 44 15.71 1.60 6.44
CA ALA A 44 16.56 1.87 5.28
C ALA A 44 17.05 3.33 5.20
N THR A 45 16.26 4.27 5.71
CA THR A 45 16.57 5.72 5.60
C THR A 45 17.17 6.32 6.86
N GLY A 46 17.02 5.65 8.00
CA GLY A 46 17.36 6.20 9.31
C GLY A 46 16.47 7.38 9.73
N MET A 47 15.25 7.46 9.19
CA MET A 47 14.25 8.44 9.63
C MET A 47 13.62 8.02 10.96
N GLU A 48 13.40 8.99 11.83
CA GLU A 48 12.56 8.85 13.01
C GLU A 48 11.24 9.59 12.76
N ILE A 49 10.15 8.86 12.53
CA ILE A 49 8.82 9.41 12.26
C ILE A 49 7.76 8.67 13.08
N GLN A 50 6.89 9.45 13.74
CA GLN A 50 5.82 8.89 14.56
C GLN A 50 4.64 8.46 13.69
N GLN A 51 4.26 7.19 13.76
CA GLN A 51 3.09 6.66 13.05
C GLN A 51 1.82 6.90 13.87
N ILE A 52 1.02 7.89 13.52
CA ILE A 52 -0.24 8.22 14.18
C ILE A 52 -1.34 7.29 13.65
N SER A 53 -1.98 6.58 14.56
CA SER A 53 -2.97 5.53 14.24
C SER A 53 -4.36 6.10 13.97
N PHE A 54 -4.99 5.61 12.90
CA PHE A 54 -6.38 5.91 12.55
C PHE A 54 -7.11 4.62 12.16
N ASP A 55 -8.29 4.40 12.73
CA ASP A 55 -9.09 3.21 12.42
C ASP A 55 -9.79 3.29 11.06
N LYS A 56 -10.00 4.50 10.53
CA LYS A 56 -10.71 4.76 9.28
C LYS A 56 -9.92 5.70 8.37
N GLY A 57 -10.15 5.58 7.05
CA GLY A 57 -9.49 6.42 6.06
C GLY A 57 -9.90 7.90 6.14
N ALA A 58 -11.18 8.21 6.26
CA ALA A 58 -11.65 9.60 6.21
C ALA A 58 -11.03 10.52 7.29
N PRO A 59 -10.97 10.14 8.59
CA PRO A 59 -10.23 10.92 9.58
C PRO A 59 -8.74 11.06 9.27
N ARG A 60 -8.12 10.00 8.75
CA ARG A 60 -6.71 9.99 8.37
C ARG A 60 -6.41 10.99 7.24
N TYR A 61 -7.26 11.05 6.23
CA TYR A 61 -7.14 12.02 5.13
C TYR A 61 -7.42 13.45 5.59
N GLY A 62 -8.41 13.63 6.47
CA GLY A 62 -8.71 14.91 7.10
C GLY A 62 -7.56 15.45 7.93
N ALA A 63 -6.86 14.57 8.66
CA ALA A 63 -5.70 14.94 9.46
C ALA A 63 -4.55 15.50 8.60
N LEU A 64 -4.27 14.89 7.43
CA LEU A 64 -3.28 15.42 6.50
C LEU A 64 -3.72 16.76 5.90
N LEU A 65 -4.98 16.86 5.45
CA LEU A 65 -5.52 18.11 4.91
C LEU A 65 -5.50 19.26 5.91
N GLY A 66 -5.76 18.95 7.18
CA GLY A 66 -5.78 19.92 8.27
C GLY A 66 -4.41 20.22 8.88
N GLY A 67 -3.32 19.63 8.35
CA GLY A 67 -1.96 19.82 8.89
C GLY A 67 -1.72 19.22 10.27
N GLN A 68 -2.59 18.29 10.71
CA GLN A 68 -2.44 17.59 11.99
C GLN A 68 -1.39 16.47 11.95
N VAL A 69 -1.05 16.02 10.74
CA VAL A 69 0.06 15.11 10.45
C VAL A 69 0.82 15.63 9.24
N ASP A 70 2.09 15.25 9.12
CA ASP A 70 2.98 15.77 8.08
C ASP A 70 2.94 14.95 6.80
N ALA A 71 2.61 13.68 6.90
CA ALA A 71 2.55 12.76 5.77
C ALA A 71 1.45 11.71 5.95
N LEU A 72 1.19 10.96 4.88
CA LEU A 72 0.22 9.87 4.83
C LEU A 72 0.81 8.70 4.04
N PHE A 73 0.72 7.49 4.58
CA PHE A 73 0.94 6.26 3.83
C PHE A 73 -0.41 5.70 3.38
N GLU A 74 -0.64 5.62 2.06
CA GLU A 74 -1.94 5.19 1.55
C GLU A 74 -1.87 4.59 0.14
N GLN A 75 -2.90 3.83 -0.23
CA GLN A 75 -3.11 3.42 -1.61
C GLN A 75 -3.64 4.59 -2.45
N PRO A 76 -3.07 4.82 -3.64
CA PRO A 76 -3.44 5.98 -4.46
C PRO A 76 -4.91 5.99 -4.86
N GLY A 77 -5.53 4.81 -5.05
CA GLY A 77 -6.95 4.70 -5.41
C GLY A 77 -7.92 5.18 -4.32
N ASP A 78 -7.52 5.09 -3.06
CA ASP A 78 -8.36 5.53 -1.93
C ASP A 78 -8.29 7.06 -1.74
N VAL A 79 -7.20 7.68 -2.19
CA VAL A 79 -6.99 9.14 -2.10
C VAL A 79 -7.05 9.84 -3.46
N LYS A 80 -7.50 9.15 -4.52
CA LYS A 80 -7.53 9.68 -5.90
C LYS A 80 -8.16 11.06 -6.00
N LYS A 81 -9.28 11.30 -5.32
CA LYS A 81 -9.94 12.62 -5.33
C LYS A 81 -9.07 13.76 -4.79
N PHE A 82 -8.17 13.47 -3.85
CA PHE A 82 -7.25 14.47 -3.30
C PHE A 82 -6.04 14.68 -4.21
N LEU A 83 -5.59 13.62 -4.91
CA LEU A 83 -4.56 13.71 -5.94
C LEU A 83 -5.06 14.53 -7.14
N ASP A 84 -6.25 14.23 -7.65
CA ASP A 84 -6.87 14.94 -8.78
C ASP A 84 -7.12 16.44 -8.45
N ALA A 85 -7.44 16.75 -7.20
CA ALA A 85 -7.63 18.11 -6.73
C ALA A 85 -6.32 18.85 -6.39
N GLY A 86 -5.16 18.19 -6.51
CA GLY A 86 -3.87 18.76 -6.14
C GLY A 86 -3.67 18.98 -4.63
N ASN A 87 -4.53 18.40 -3.79
CA ASN A 87 -4.44 18.53 -2.33
C ASN A 87 -3.38 17.62 -1.73
N PHE A 88 -3.14 16.46 -2.36
CA PHE A 88 -2.08 15.52 -1.98
C PHE A 88 -1.09 15.37 -3.11
N LYS A 89 0.18 15.29 -2.78
CA LYS A 89 1.27 15.04 -3.71
C LYS A 89 1.99 13.75 -3.32
N PRO A 90 2.04 12.74 -4.21
CA PRO A 90 2.85 11.56 -3.96
C PRO A 90 4.34 11.91 -4.11
N ILE A 91 5.16 11.45 -3.18
CA ILE A 91 6.61 11.73 -3.17
C ILE A 91 7.46 10.46 -3.21
N LEU A 92 6.84 9.29 -3.01
CA LEU A 92 7.47 7.98 -3.12
C LEU A 92 6.43 6.94 -3.52
N THR A 93 6.81 5.99 -4.38
CA THR A 93 6.03 4.78 -4.64
C THR A 93 6.78 3.54 -4.15
N VAL A 94 6.02 2.54 -3.66
CA VAL A 94 6.59 1.28 -3.17
C VAL A 94 6.36 0.19 -4.22
N PHE A 95 7.04 0.36 -5.38
CA PHE A 95 7.06 -0.58 -6.49
C PHE A 95 8.49 -0.77 -6.98
N GLY A 96 8.77 -1.89 -7.68
CA GLY A 96 10.08 -2.13 -8.29
C GLY A 96 10.40 -1.16 -9.43
N GLU A 97 9.35 -0.75 -10.17
CA GLU A 97 9.45 0.21 -11.28
C GLU A 97 8.39 1.30 -11.13
N ARG A 98 8.61 2.46 -11.75
CA ARG A 98 7.64 3.57 -11.72
C ARG A 98 6.35 3.18 -12.44
N PRO A 99 5.19 3.19 -11.76
CA PRO A 99 3.92 3.03 -12.43
C PRO A 99 3.69 4.16 -13.43
N LYS A 100 3.09 3.84 -14.58
CA LYS A 100 2.79 4.82 -15.63
C LYS A 100 2.01 6.04 -15.12
N ALA A 101 1.09 5.80 -14.18
CA ALA A 101 0.29 6.85 -13.56
C ALA A 101 1.08 7.75 -12.59
N PHE A 102 2.30 7.36 -12.23
CA PHE A 102 3.20 8.05 -11.28
C PHE A 102 4.63 8.11 -11.84
N ALA A 103 4.77 8.36 -13.15
CA ALA A 103 6.05 8.38 -13.85
C ALA A 103 7.06 9.37 -13.26
N ASP A 104 6.58 10.47 -12.68
CA ASP A 104 7.39 11.50 -12.05
C ASP A 104 7.71 11.24 -10.57
N VAL A 105 7.17 10.17 -9.99
CA VAL A 105 7.36 9.82 -8.58
C VAL A 105 8.40 8.71 -8.46
N PRO A 106 9.49 8.91 -7.71
CA PRO A 106 10.51 7.87 -7.57
C PRO A 106 9.99 6.65 -6.83
N THR A 107 10.57 5.49 -7.13
CA THR A 107 10.31 4.27 -6.39
C THR A 107 11.25 4.14 -5.18
N HIS A 108 10.87 3.28 -4.23
CA HIS A 108 11.76 2.96 -3.10
C HIS A 108 13.11 2.37 -3.58
N VAL A 109 13.11 1.58 -4.66
CA VAL A 109 14.34 1.00 -5.24
C VAL A 109 15.26 2.09 -5.78
N GLU A 110 14.72 3.07 -6.52
CA GLU A 110 15.49 4.22 -7.02
C GLU A 110 16.06 5.09 -5.89
N MET A 111 15.42 5.05 -4.73
CA MET A 111 15.89 5.74 -3.52
C MET A 111 16.83 4.89 -2.65
N GLY A 112 17.31 3.75 -3.17
CA GLY A 112 18.30 2.89 -2.53
C GLY A 112 17.75 1.94 -1.46
N MET A 113 16.44 1.76 -1.40
CA MET A 113 15.80 0.83 -0.46
C MET A 113 15.60 -0.54 -1.13
N SER A 114 16.10 -1.61 -0.53
CA SER A 114 16.17 -2.95 -1.11
C SER A 114 15.27 -3.98 -0.41
N PHE A 115 14.07 -3.58 -0.02
CA PHE A 115 13.08 -4.51 0.53
C PHE A 115 12.05 -4.92 -0.52
N GLU A 116 11.51 -6.13 -0.39
CA GLU A 116 10.38 -6.60 -1.21
C GLU A 116 9.07 -5.95 -0.75
N PRO A 117 8.30 -5.32 -1.66
CA PRO A 117 7.04 -4.71 -1.30
C PRO A 117 6.03 -5.72 -0.77
N LEU A 118 5.36 -5.39 0.32
CA LEU A 118 4.16 -6.09 0.75
C LEU A 118 2.97 -5.57 -0.06
N LEU A 119 2.39 -6.44 -0.88
CA LEU A 119 1.27 -6.06 -1.74
C LEU A 119 -0.07 -6.45 -1.10
N ARG A 120 -1.03 -5.53 -1.15
CA ARG A 120 -2.39 -5.83 -0.75
C ARG A 120 -3.09 -6.60 -1.86
N PHE A 121 -3.74 -7.69 -1.53
CA PHE A 121 -4.64 -8.39 -2.44
C PHE A 121 -6.08 -8.40 -1.92
N ARG A 122 -7.02 -8.55 -2.83
CA ARG A 122 -8.44 -8.79 -2.55
C ARG A 122 -8.85 -10.09 -3.19
N GLY A 123 -9.61 -10.91 -2.49
CA GLY A 123 -10.02 -12.21 -2.98
C GLY A 123 -11.45 -12.56 -2.59
N PHE A 124 -12.06 -13.42 -3.39
CA PHE A 124 -13.31 -14.06 -3.05
C PHE A 124 -13.02 -15.44 -2.47
N TYR A 125 -13.65 -15.75 -1.37
CA TYR A 125 -13.48 -17.02 -0.65
C TYR A 125 -14.79 -17.77 -0.60
N VAL A 126 -14.71 -19.08 -0.73
CA VAL A 126 -15.86 -19.99 -0.58
C VAL A 126 -15.58 -20.99 0.53
N ASN A 127 -16.64 -21.58 1.06
CA ASN A 127 -16.49 -22.64 2.06
C ASN A 127 -15.63 -23.78 1.48
N ALA A 128 -14.70 -24.32 2.28
CA ALA A 128 -13.81 -25.40 1.86
C ALA A 128 -14.56 -26.69 1.45
N LYS A 129 -15.79 -26.86 1.92
CA LYS A 129 -16.68 -27.98 1.58
C LYS A 129 -17.62 -27.68 0.41
N ALA A 130 -17.47 -26.53 -0.26
CA ALA A 130 -18.31 -26.20 -1.42
C ALA A 130 -18.12 -27.25 -2.52
N PRO A 131 -19.19 -27.70 -3.19
CA PRO A 131 -19.11 -28.65 -4.29
C PRO A 131 -18.22 -28.12 -5.42
N ALA A 132 -17.40 -29.01 -6.01
CA ALA A 132 -16.38 -28.62 -7.00
C ALA A 132 -16.98 -27.96 -8.26
N ASP A 133 -18.16 -28.39 -8.69
CA ASP A 133 -18.91 -27.80 -9.80
C ASP A 133 -19.31 -26.34 -9.50
N ARG A 134 -19.72 -26.06 -8.28
CA ARG A 134 -20.05 -24.70 -7.82
C ARG A 134 -18.81 -23.79 -7.77
N VAL A 135 -17.70 -24.32 -7.29
CA VAL A 135 -16.42 -23.59 -7.29
C VAL A 135 -15.99 -23.25 -8.71
N LYS A 136 -16.05 -24.20 -9.65
CA LYS A 136 -15.73 -23.96 -11.06
C LYS A 136 -16.64 -22.91 -11.70
N TRP A 137 -17.93 -22.96 -11.39
CA TRP A 137 -18.90 -21.98 -11.90
C TRP A 137 -18.57 -20.58 -11.38
N LEU A 138 -18.27 -20.44 -10.09
CA LEU A 138 -17.88 -19.15 -9.48
C LEU A 138 -16.57 -18.62 -10.09
N GLN A 139 -15.56 -19.46 -10.29
CA GLN A 139 -14.32 -19.07 -10.95
C GLN A 139 -14.58 -18.49 -12.34
N TRP A 140 -15.39 -19.18 -13.14
CA TRP A 140 -15.79 -18.70 -14.46
C TRP A 140 -16.56 -17.38 -14.40
N ALA A 141 -17.52 -17.25 -13.47
CA ALA A 141 -18.32 -16.04 -13.32
C ALA A 141 -17.46 -14.84 -12.91
N PHE A 142 -16.56 -15.03 -11.95
CA PHE A 142 -15.63 -13.95 -11.51
C PHE A 142 -14.64 -13.58 -12.60
N GLN A 143 -14.10 -14.52 -13.36
CA GLN A 143 -13.23 -14.22 -14.49
C GLN A 143 -13.95 -13.37 -15.55
N ARG A 144 -15.17 -13.75 -15.90
CA ARG A 144 -16.00 -12.96 -16.84
C ARG A 144 -16.35 -11.58 -16.28
N GLY A 145 -16.64 -11.50 -14.99
CA GLY A 145 -16.87 -10.23 -14.31
C GLY A 145 -15.64 -9.33 -14.35
N TYR A 146 -14.47 -9.89 -14.09
CA TYR A 146 -13.20 -9.17 -14.17
C TYR A 146 -12.93 -8.59 -15.57
N CYS A 147 -13.24 -9.33 -16.63
CA CYS A 147 -13.06 -8.91 -18.02
C CYS A 147 -14.10 -7.89 -18.51
N GLN A 148 -15.10 -7.50 -17.72
CA GLN A 148 -16.10 -6.52 -18.15
C GLN A 148 -15.47 -5.11 -18.20
N ASP A 149 -15.78 -4.36 -19.24
CA ASP A 149 -15.29 -2.98 -19.44
C ASP A 149 -15.58 -2.07 -18.24
N SER A 150 -16.76 -2.23 -17.63
CA SER A 150 -17.15 -1.44 -16.45
C SER A 150 -16.22 -1.72 -15.26
N TYR A 151 -15.82 -2.99 -15.07
CA TYR A 151 -14.89 -3.36 -14.00
C TYR A 151 -13.47 -2.92 -14.32
N GLN A 152 -13.02 -3.04 -15.57
CA GLN A 152 -11.70 -2.55 -15.99
C GLN A 152 -11.58 -1.02 -15.81
N LYS A 153 -12.58 -0.26 -16.22
CA LYS A 153 -12.64 1.19 -15.97
C LYS A 153 -12.60 1.53 -14.47
N TYR A 154 -13.28 0.74 -13.64
CA TYR A 154 -13.20 0.89 -12.19
C TYR A 154 -11.78 0.61 -11.69
N ASN A 155 -11.14 -0.47 -12.14
CA ASN A 155 -9.76 -0.80 -11.76
C ASN A 155 -8.77 0.31 -12.15
N GLU A 156 -8.88 0.85 -13.36
CA GLU A 156 -8.09 2.00 -13.80
C GLU A 156 -8.31 3.23 -12.89
N SER A 157 -9.57 3.54 -12.60
CA SER A 157 -9.92 4.67 -11.73
C SER A 157 -9.36 4.54 -10.31
N LYS A 158 -9.03 3.33 -9.89
CA LYS A 158 -8.45 2.99 -8.58
C LYS A 158 -6.95 2.66 -8.63
N PHE A 159 -6.30 2.88 -9.77
CA PHE A 159 -4.89 2.52 -9.98
C PHE A 159 -4.58 1.03 -9.72
N MET A 160 -5.58 0.14 -9.83
CA MET A 160 -5.38 -1.31 -9.65
C MET A 160 -4.77 -1.99 -10.87
N THR A 161 -4.63 -1.28 -11.98
CA THR A 161 -4.02 -1.76 -13.22
C THR A 161 -2.53 -1.45 -13.33
N VAL A 162 -1.93 -0.84 -12.31
CA VAL A 162 -0.49 -0.51 -12.29
C VAL A 162 0.40 -1.76 -12.26
N ILE A 163 -0.16 -2.91 -11.86
CA ILE A 163 0.44 -4.23 -11.98
C ILE A 163 -0.59 -5.20 -12.54
N ASP A 164 -0.15 -6.32 -13.15
CA ASP A 164 -1.06 -7.42 -13.47
C ASP A 164 -1.63 -8.03 -12.20
N SER A 165 -2.89 -7.72 -11.92
CA SER A 165 -3.53 -7.97 -10.63
C SER A 165 -4.48 -9.18 -10.63
N TYR A 166 -4.88 -9.71 -11.80
CA TYR A 166 -5.76 -10.88 -11.83
C TYR A 166 -5.01 -12.16 -11.46
N ARG A 167 -5.63 -12.96 -10.61
CA ARG A 167 -5.19 -14.33 -10.31
C ARG A 167 -6.41 -15.24 -10.27
N ASP A 168 -6.30 -16.37 -10.95
CA ASP A 168 -7.23 -17.51 -10.80
C ASP A 168 -7.05 -18.17 -9.43
N THR A 169 -7.77 -19.25 -9.17
CA THR A 169 -7.72 -19.94 -7.88
C THR A 169 -6.33 -20.46 -7.54
N ASP A 170 -5.61 -21.03 -8.49
CA ASP A 170 -4.30 -21.64 -8.23
C ASP A 170 -3.23 -20.54 -8.08
N GLY A 171 -3.29 -19.51 -8.92
CA GLY A 171 -2.47 -18.31 -8.78
C GLY A 171 -2.72 -17.57 -7.45
N ALA A 172 -3.99 -17.48 -7.02
CA ALA A 172 -4.34 -16.88 -5.73
C ALA A 172 -3.82 -17.71 -4.55
N ARG A 173 -3.94 -19.05 -4.58
CA ARG A 173 -3.37 -19.94 -3.55
C ARG A 173 -1.86 -19.78 -3.43
N LYS A 174 -1.17 -19.75 -4.58
CA LYS A 174 0.29 -19.52 -4.60
C LYS A 174 0.67 -18.16 -4.01
N LEU A 175 -0.02 -17.10 -4.43
CA LEU A 175 0.21 -15.74 -3.91
C LEU A 175 -0.01 -15.67 -2.40
N ILE A 176 -1.11 -16.25 -1.89
CA ILE A 176 -1.41 -16.28 -0.46
C ILE A 176 -0.33 -17.04 0.31
N GLY A 177 0.09 -18.22 -0.19
CA GLY A 177 1.16 -19.00 0.44
C GLY A 177 2.47 -18.21 0.52
N GLN A 178 2.89 -17.56 -0.56
CA GLN A 178 4.08 -16.72 -0.60
C GLN A 178 3.96 -15.54 0.37
N SER A 179 2.80 -14.87 0.40
CA SER A 179 2.56 -13.75 1.32
C SER A 179 2.61 -14.19 2.79
N ILE A 180 2.06 -15.36 3.13
CA ILE A 180 2.15 -15.90 4.50
C ILE A 180 3.61 -16.08 4.92
N GLU A 181 4.44 -16.69 4.08
CA GLU A 181 5.85 -16.91 4.41
C GLU A 181 6.64 -15.60 4.49
N GLN A 182 6.34 -14.63 3.62
CA GLN A 182 6.91 -13.29 3.67
C GLN A 182 6.56 -12.60 5.00
N TYR A 183 5.29 -12.60 5.40
CA TYR A 183 4.87 -12.02 6.68
C TYR A 183 5.45 -12.75 7.89
N ARG A 184 5.54 -14.08 7.87
CA ARG A 184 6.18 -14.85 8.93
C ARG A 184 7.62 -14.44 9.14
N THR A 185 8.37 -14.31 8.05
CA THR A 185 9.77 -13.86 8.09
C THR A 185 9.88 -12.46 8.65
N VAL A 186 9.04 -11.55 8.17
CA VAL A 186 9.03 -10.15 8.64
C VAL A 186 8.69 -10.06 10.12
N TYR A 187 7.64 -10.73 10.57
CA TYR A 187 7.22 -10.69 11.97
C TYR A 187 8.29 -11.28 12.90
N LYS A 188 8.90 -12.40 12.49
CA LYS A 188 10.03 -12.97 13.23
C LYS A 188 11.19 -11.97 13.38
N ASN A 189 11.55 -11.27 12.29
CA ASN A 189 12.61 -10.25 12.31
C ASN A 189 12.24 -9.03 13.17
N MET A 190 10.95 -8.74 13.31
CA MET A 190 10.43 -7.68 14.17
C MET A 190 10.24 -8.12 15.64
N GLY A 191 10.52 -9.37 15.98
CA GLY A 191 10.27 -9.90 17.34
C GLY A 191 8.79 -10.09 17.66
N MET A 192 7.92 -10.10 16.66
CA MET A 192 6.48 -10.32 16.83
C MET A 192 6.17 -11.82 16.92
N ALA A 193 5.18 -12.19 17.74
CA ALA A 193 4.75 -13.58 17.86
C ALA A 193 4.13 -14.08 16.53
N VAL A 194 4.69 -15.16 16.00
CA VAL A 194 4.16 -15.85 14.81
C VAL A 194 3.52 -17.15 15.27
N LYS A 195 2.21 -17.30 15.07
CA LYS A 195 1.49 -18.56 15.33
C LYS A 195 1.46 -19.45 14.10
#